data_67b9b7e2d3be6d711fd9f908576159b3
#
_entry.id   67b9b7e2d3be6d711fd9f908576159b3
#
_cell.length_a   1.000
_cell.length_b   1.000
_cell.length_c   1.000
_cell.angle_alpha   90.00
_cell.angle_beta   90.00
_cell.angle_gamma   90.00
#
_symmetry.space_group_name_H-M   'P 1'
#
loop_
_entity.id
_entity.type
_entity.pdbx_description
1 polymer ?
#
loop_
_entity_poly.entity_id
_entity_poly.type
_entity_poly.pdbx_seq_one_letter_code
_entity_poly.pdbx_strand_id
1 'polypeptide(L)'
;MNKLLLLASMVLAGCGFQLRGTADVPFQALYIPNAMAGIALDLKRSIQAGTNAKVVDDPKAADAVLAFSHEAREKEILSLNAAGRVREFRLRYRVGFRVHDGKGNDYVPQSGLELTRDVSFNDAEVLAKEAEEQLLFRDMQSDMVQQIMRRLAAAQKPR
;
A
#
# COMPACT_ATOMS: atom_id res chain seq x y z
N MET A 1 21.41 48.83 5.89
CA MET A 1 20.09 48.20 6.12
C MET A 1 19.72 47.19 5.01
N ASN A 2 20.07 47.44 3.76
CA ASN A 2 19.70 46.51 2.62
C ASN A 2 20.53 45.21 2.57
N LYS A 3 21.71 45.11 3.10
CA LYS A 3 22.54 43.88 3.07
C LYS A 3 22.01 42.82 4.06
N LEU A 4 21.43 43.24 5.18
CA LEU A 4 20.86 42.34 6.18
C LEU A 4 19.54 41.69 5.68
N LEU A 5 18.74 42.43 4.91
CA LEU A 5 17.50 41.92 4.26
C LEU A 5 17.83 40.90 3.17
N LEU A 6 18.89 41.09 2.42
CA LEU A 6 19.35 40.14 1.39
C LEU A 6 19.89 38.82 2.01
N LEU A 7 20.56 38.87 3.15
CA LEU A 7 20.98 37.67 3.87
C LEU A 7 19.78 36.90 4.46
N ALA A 8 18.77 37.59 4.99
CA ALA A 8 17.57 36.98 5.55
C ALA A 8 16.72 36.29 4.48
N SER A 9 16.65 36.83 3.25
CA SER A 9 15.91 36.21 2.15
C SER A 9 16.57 34.92 1.61
N MET A 10 17.89 34.79 1.75
CA MET A 10 18.65 33.62 1.29
C MET A 10 18.49 32.40 2.21
N VAL A 11 18.15 32.61 3.49
CA VAL A 11 17.92 31.52 4.47
C VAL A 11 16.54 30.88 4.32
N LEU A 12 15.56 31.58 3.76
CA LEU A 12 14.20 31.05 3.54
C LEU A 12 14.10 30.13 2.30
N ALA A 13 15.07 30.13 1.39
CA ALA A 13 15.08 29.26 0.21
C ALA A 13 15.54 27.82 0.51
N GLY A 14 15.94 27.52 1.73
CA GLY A 14 16.51 26.23 2.12
C GLY A 14 15.53 25.12 2.52
N CYS A 15 14.21 25.36 2.52
CA CYS A 15 13.22 24.30 2.66
C CYS A 15 13.09 23.55 1.33
N GLY A 16 14.02 22.61 1.08
CA GLY A 16 14.00 21.72 -0.09
C GLY A 16 12.77 20.82 -0.12
N PHE A 17 11.60 21.38 -0.38
CA PHE A 17 10.39 20.62 -0.66
C PHE A 17 10.55 20.01 -2.06
N GLN A 18 11.22 18.86 -2.13
CA GLN A 18 11.24 18.07 -3.36
C GLN A 18 9.89 17.38 -3.52
N LEU A 19 9.15 17.75 -4.56
CA LEU A 19 8.03 16.96 -5.04
C LEU A 19 8.53 15.50 -5.18
N ARG A 20 7.79 14.55 -4.59
CA ARG A 20 8.09 13.11 -4.68
C ARG A 20 8.09 12.74 -6.17
N GLY A 21 9.27 12.60 -6.76
CA GLY A 21 9.43 12.16 -8.14
C GLY A 21 8.79 10.78 -8.36
N THR A 22 8.51 10.44 -9.60
CA THR A 22 8.07 9.09 -9.98
C THR A 22 9.14 8.08 -9.57
N ALA A 23 8.74 6.99 -8.91
CA ALA A 23 9.65 5.90 -8.60
C ALA A 23 10.01 5.17 -9.90
N ASP A 24 11.30 4.94 -10.11
CA ASP A 24 11.78 4.16 -11.26
C ASP A 24 11.63 2.68 -10.95
N VAL A 25 10.96 1.94 -11.85
CA VAL A 25 10.78 0.48 -11.73
C VAL A 25 11.40 -0.21 -12.94
N PRO A 26 11.88 -1.47 -12.81
CA PRO A 26 12.69 -2.13 -13.85
C PRO A 26 11.88 -2.68 -15.04
N PHE A 27 10.60 -2.36 -15.15
CA PHE A 27 9.70 -2.75 -16.24
C PHE A 27 8.93 -1.54 -16.77
N GLN A 28 8.47 -1.57 -18.02
CA GLN A 28 7.75 -0.46 -18.67
C GLN A 28 6.24 -0.69 -18.71
N ALA A 29 5.82 -1.95 -18.83
CA ALA A 29 4.42 -2.34 -18.95
C ALA A 29 4.07 -3.40 -17.90
N LEU A 30 3.14 -3.07 -17.00
CA LEU A 30 2.71 -3.97 -15.91
C LEU A 30 1.26 -4.39 -16.14
N TYR A 31 1.00 -5.69 -16.06
CA TYR A 31 -0.35 -6.24 -16.00
C TYR A 31 -0.72 -6.62 -14.57
N ILE A 32 -1.92 -6.24 -14.13
CA ILE A 32 -2.48 -6.60 -12.82
C ILE A 32 -3.82 -7.30 -13.08
N PRO A 33 -3.92 -8.63 -12.88
CA PRO A 33 -5.16 -9.37 -13.04
C PRO A 33 -6.27 -8.81 -12.13
N ASN A 34 -7.49 -8.70 -12.66
CA ASN A 34 -8.69 -8.30 -11.92
C ASN A 34 -8.57 -6.95 -11.16
N ALA A 35 -7.80 -5.98 -11.70
CA ALA A 35 -7.60 -4.66 -11.08
C ALA A 35 -8.82 -3.74 -11.19
N MET A 36 -10.02 -4.25 -10.87
CA MET A 36 -11.30 -3.52 -10.95
C MET A 36 -11.83 -3.08 -9.59
N ALA A 37 -11.33 -3.65 -8.49
CA ALA A 37 -11.77 -3.33 -7.12
C ALA A 37 -10.67 -3.62 -6.09
N GLY A 38 -10.87 -3.18 -4.85
CA GLY A 38 -10.02 -3.46 -3.70
C GLY A 38 -8.57 -3.00 -3.89
N ILE A 39 -7.65 -3.72 -3.30
CA ILE A 39 -6.21 -3.38 -3.30
C ILE A 39 -5.61 -3.33 -4.72
N ALA A 40 -6.08 -4.18 -5.63
CA ALA A 40 -5.57 -4.23 -7.01
C ALA A 40 -5.88 -2.94 -7.77
N LEU A 41 -7.09 -2.37 -7.59
CA LEU A 41 -7.47 -1.08 -8.19
C LEU A 41 -6.67 0.09 -7.60
N ASP A 42 -6.52 0.12 -6.27
CA ASP A 42 -5.78 1.21 -5.62
C ASP A 42 -4.29 1.14 -5.98
N LEU A 43 -3.74 -0.07 -6.11
CA LEU A 43 -2.37 -0.26 -6.56
C LEU A 43 -2.21 0.16 -8.03
N LYS A 44 -3.16 -0.20 -8.93
CA LYS A 44 -3.18 0.27 -10.33
C LYS A 44 -3.08 1.80 -10.39
N ARG A 45 -3.92 2.50 -9.63
CA ARG A 45 -3.92 3.97 -9.56
C ARG A 45 -2.60 4.53 -9.03
N SER A 46 -2.07 3.92 -7.96
CA SER A 46 -0.81 4.36 -7.35
C SER A 46 0.40 4.17 -8.27
N ILE A 47 0.44 3.08 -9.03
CA ILE A 47 1.49 2.82 -10.02
C ILE A 47 1.42 3.84 -11.16
N GLN A 48 0.23 4.08 -11.71
CA GLN A 48 0.02 5.05 -12.79
C GLN A 48 0.40 6.48 -12.39
N ALA A 49 0.17 6.85 -11.13
CA ALA A 49 0.48 8.19 -10.63
C ALA A 49 1.92 8.36 -10.12
N GLY A 50 2.55 7.27 -9.67
CA GLY A 50 3.79 7.33 -8.90
C GLY A 50 4.99 6.58 -9.49
N THR A 51 4.88 6.02 -10.71
CA THR A 51 5.99 5.33 -11.37
C THR A 51 6.12 5.69 -12.84
N ASN A 52 7.22 5.25 -13.47
CA ASN A 52 7.45 5.33 -14.92
C ASN A 52 6.72 4.22 -15.70
N ALA A 53 6.14 3.21 -15.03
CA ALA A 53 5.49 2.09 -15.68
C ALA A 53 4.04 2.41 -16.10
N LYS A 54 3.63 1.86 -17.25
CA LYS A 54 2.23 1.88 -17.71
C LYS A 54 1.52 0.61 -17.24
N VAL A 55 0.32 0.75 -16.69
CA VAL A 55 -0.52 -0.42 -16.41
C VAL A 55 -1.34 -0.73 -17.66
N VAL A 56 -1.19 -1.95 -18.17
CA VAL A 56 -1.86 -2.46 -19.37
C VAL A 56 -2.94 -3.46 -19.01
N ASP A 57 -3.97 -3.55 -19.85
CA ASP A 57 -5.10 -4.47 -19.65
C ASP A 57 -4.91 -5.81 -20.39
N ASP A 58 -4.02 -5.85 -21.40
CA ASP A 58 -3.67 -7.08 -22.12
C ASP A 58 -2.38 -7.68 -21.53
N PRO A 59 -2.44 -8.92 -20.98
CA PRO A 59 -1.26 -9.59 -20.44
C PRO A 59 -0.14 -9.82 -21.49
N LYS A 60 -0.49 -9.89 -22.78
CA LYS A 60 0.52 -10.08 -23.85
C LYS A 60 1.34 -8.81 -24.13
N ALA A 61 0.82 -7.64 -23.74
CA ALA A 61 1.51 -6.36 -23.89
C ALA A 61 2.36 -6.00 -22.67
N ALA A 62 2.40 -6.87 -21.65
CA ALA A 62 3.09 -6.60 -20.40
C ALA A 62 4.49 -7.20 -20.36
N ASP A 63 5.46 -6.43 -19.83
CA ASP A 63 6.80 -6.91 -19.49
C ASP A 63 6.82 -7.61 -18.12
N ALA A 64 5.87 -7.26 -17.26
CA ALA A 64 5.74 -7.77 -15.91
C ALA A 64 4.27 -8.02 -15.56
N VAL A 65 4.05 -9.03 -14.73
CA VAL A 65 2.73 -9.39 -14.18
C VAL A 65 2.81 -9.33 -12.65
N LEU A 66 1.97 -8.51 -12.03
CA LEU A 66 1.79 -8.49 -10.59
C LEU A 66 0.62 -9.41 -10.25
N ALA A 67 0.91 -10.55 -9.64
CA ALA A 67 -0.09 -11.52 -9.24
C ALA A 67 -0.25 -11.52 -7.71
N PHE A 68 -1.50 -11.39 -7.24
CA PHE A 68 -1.84 -11.61 -5.84
C PHE A 68 -2.05 -13.12 -5.61
N SER A 69 -1.40 -13.67 -4.57
CA SER A 69 -1.58 -15.08 -4.17
C SER A 69 -2.69 -15.24 -3.14
N HIS A 70 -2.87 -14.25 -2.28
CA HIS A 70 -3.98 -14.17 -1.32
C HIS A 70 -4.20 -12.73 -0.87
N GLU A 71 -5.43 -12.45 -0.47
CA GLU A 71 -5.84 -11.25 0.24
C GLU A 71 -6.83 -11.70 1.33
N ALA A 72 -6.58 -11.35 2.60
CA ALA A 72 -7.42 -11.73 3.72
C ALA A 72 -7.57 -10.59 4.72
N ARG A 73 -8.80 -10.31 5.14
CA ARG A 73 -9.16 -9.42 6.24
C ARG A 73 -9.79 -10.26 7.34
N GLU A 74 -9.20 -10.19 8.52
CA GLU A 74 -9.61 -11.01 9.65
C GLU A 74 -9.86 -10.10 10.87
N LYS A 75 -10.81 -10.52 11.71
CA LYS A 75 -11.13 -9.90 12.98
C LYS A 75 -11.12 -10.98 14.04
N GLU A 76 -10.23 -10.83 15.01
CA GLU A 76 -10.05 -11.78 16.11
C GLU A 76 -10.37 -11.10 17.44
N ILE A 77 -10.92 -11.85 18.39
CA ILE A 77 -11.11 -11.36 19.76
C ILE A 77 -9.72 -11.29 20.41
N LEU A 78 -9.33 -10.08 20.83
CA LEU A 78 -8.05 -9.86 21.52
C LEU A 78 -8.19 -9.97 23.04
N SER A 79 -9.26 -9.41 23.60
CA SER A 79 -9.49 -9.47 25.05
C SER A 79 -10.97 -9.49 25.42
N LEU A 80 -11.25 -10.08 26.59
CA LEU A 80 -12.57 -10.09 27.22
C LEU A 80 -12.50 -9.32 28.54
N ASN A 81 -13.64 -8.77 28.97
CA ASN A 81 -13.79 -8.18 30.30
C ASN A 81 -14.09 -9.26 31.35
N ALA A 82 -14.17 -8.86 32.63
CA ALA A 82 -14.45 -9.79 33.74
C ALA A 82 -15.82 -10.50 33.64
N ALA A 83 -16.76 -9.98 32.85
CA ALA A 83 -18.06 -10.59 32.56
C ALA A 83 -18.06 -11.48 31.32
N GLY A 84 -16.88 -11.76 30.70
CA GLY A 84 -16.77 -12.60 29.52
C GLY A 84 -17.20 -11.93 28.21
N ARG A 85 -17.47 -10.61 28.22
CA ARG A 85 -17.83 -9.85 27.02
C ARG A 85 -16.60 -9.31 26.31
N VAL A 86 -16.63 -9.22 24.98
CA VAL A 86 -15.51 -8.69 24.20
C VAL A 86 -15.21 -7.25 24.61
N ARG A 87 -13.95 -6.97 24.84
CA ARG A 87 -13.41 -5.66 25.15
C ARG A 87 -12.61 -5.08 23.99
N GLU A 88 -11.86 -5.93 23.29
CA GLU A 88 -11.00 -5.52 22.18
C GLU A 88 -11.00 -6.57 21.09
N PHE A 89 -10.93 -6.10 19.83
CA PHE A 89 -10.66 -6.91 18.67
C PHE A 89 -9.30 -6.55 18.09
N ARG A 90 -8.66 -7.54 17.46
CA ARG A 90 -7.53 -7.36 16.55
C ARG A 90 -8.00 -7.50 15.13
N LEU A 91 -7.80 -6.46 14.33
CA LEU A 91 -7.97 -6.48 12.89
C LEU A 91 -6.65 -6.88 12.26
N ARG A 92 -6.69 -7.82 11.32
CA ARG A 92 -5.53 -8.29 10.57
C ARG A 92 -5.82 -8.21 9.08
N TYR A 93 -4.89 -7.62 8.34
CA TYR A 93 -4.96 -7.56 6.89
C TYR A 93 -3.70 -8.17 6.31
N ARG A 94 -3.86 -9.22 5.51
CA ARG A 94 -2.75 -9.97 4.89
C ARG A 94 -2.87 -9.95 3.39
N VAL A 95 -1.74 -9.74 2.71
CA VAL A 95 -1.64 -9.76 1.25
C VAL A 95 -0.38 -10.51 0.87
N GLY A 96 -0.53 -11.49 0.00
CA GLY A 96 0.58 -12.16 -0.68
C GLY A 96 0.62 -11.75 -2.13
N PHE A 97 1.80 -11.47 -2.66
CA PHE A 97 1.97 -11.09 -4.06
C PHE A 97 3.35 -11.46 -4.59
N ARG A 98 3.49 -11.50 -5.92
CA ARG A 98 4.74 -11.60 -6.66
C ARG A 98 4.68 -10.74 -7.91
N VAL A 99 5.84 -10.37 -8.44
CA VAL A 99 5.94 -9.72 -9.76
C VAL A 99 6.92 -10.50 -10.60
N HIS A 100 6.47 -10.98 -11.76
CA HIS A 100 7.26 -11.87 -12.62
C HIS A 100 7.15 -11.45 -14.10
N ASP A 101 8.09 -11.92 -14.92
CA ASP A 101 8.15 -11.63 -16.36
C ASP A 101 7.30 -12.57 -17.24
N GLY A 102 6.53 -13.46 -16.63
CA GLY A 102 5.77 -14.51 -17.33
C GLY A 102 6.62 -15.66 -17.90
N LYS A 103 7.95 -15.59 -17.81
CA LYS A 103 8.90 -16.59 -18.33
C LYS A 103 9.60 -17.39 -17.22
N GLY A 104 9.23 -17.14 -15.97
CA GLY A 104 9.77 -17.85 -14.79
C GLY A 104 10.70 -17.03 -13.92
N ASN A 105 11.03 -15.80 -14.31
CA ASN A 105 11.90 -14.93 -13.51
C ASN A 105 11.07 -13.92 -12.74
N ASP A 106 11.48 -13.63 -11.51
CA ASP A 106 10.79 -12.69 -10.63
C ASP A 106 11.53 -11.35 -10.53
N TYR A 107 10.82 -10.25 -10.75
CA TYR A 107 11.23 -8.91 -10.35
C TYR A 107 11.09 -8.73 -8.83
N VAL A 108 9.98 -9.25 -8.28
CA VAL A 108 9.73 -9.35 -6.84
C VAL A 108 9.30 -10.79 -6.56
N PRO A 109 10.09 -11.57 -5.82
CA PRO A 109 9.73 -12.94 -5.47
C PRO A 109 8.48 -12.96 -4.60
N GLN A 110 7.87 -14.15 -4.44
CA GLN A 110 6.70 -14.34 -3.59
C GLN A 110 6.92 -13.70 -2.22
N SER A 111 6.09 -12.72 -1.91
CA SER A 111 6.23 -11.87 -0.73
C SER A 111 4.90 -11.78 0.01
N GLY A 112 4.95 -11.90 1.35
CA GLY A 112 3.83 -11.65 2.24
C GLY A 112 3.97 -10.30 2.93
N LEU A 113 2.84 -9.63 3.14
CA LEU A 113 2.69 -8.45 3.97
C LEU A 113 1.55 -8.68 4.94
N GLU A 114 1.74 -8.23 6.18
CA GLU A 114 0.71 -8.27 7.23
C GLU A 114 0.69 -6.93 7.97
N LEU A 115 -0.51 -6.43 8.21
CA LEU A 115 -0.79 -5.29 9.09
C LEU A 115 -1.79 -5.71 10.15
N THR A 116 -1.64 -5.16 11.35
CA THR A 116 -2.58 -5.36 12.46
C THR A 116 -2.97 -4.02 13.07
N ARG A 117 -4.20 -3.94 13.57
CA ARG A 117 -4.73 -2.82 14.36
C ARG A 117 -5.59 -3.39 15.48
N ASP A 118 -5.39 -2.90 16.68
CA ASP A 118 -6.25 -3.24 17.82
C ASP A 118 -7.31 -2.16 17.98
N VAL A 119 -8.56 -2.56 18.21
CA VAL A 119 -9.71 -1.67 18.35
C VAL A 119 -10.52 -2.05 19.58
N SER A 120 -10.85 -1.05 20.40
CA SER A 120 -11.74 -1.26 21.53
C SER A 120 -13.17 -1.49 21.06
N PHE A 121 -13.91 -2.32 21.78
CA PHE A 121 -15.29 -2.63 21.48
C PHE A 121 -16.19 -2.31 22.69
N ASN A 122 -17.37 -1.77 22.39
CA ASN A 122 -18.39 -1.47 23.38
C ASN A 122 -19.77 -1.83 22.79
N ASP A 123 -20.50 -2.71 23.48
CA ASP A 123 -21.83 -3.15 23.07
C ASP A 123 -22.85 -2.01 22.92
N ALA A 124 -22.66 -0.88 23.60
CA ALA A 124 -23.54 0.29 23.49
C ALA A 124 -23.31 1.10 22.19
N GLU A 125 -22.22 0.86 21.47
CA GLU A 125 -21.77 1.68 20.34
C GLU A 125 -21.51 0.86 19.08
N VAL A 126 -22.22 -0.26 18.88
CA VAL A 126 -21.94 -1.25 17.82
C VAL A 126 -21.84 -0.60 16.45
N LEU A 127 -22.80 0.25 16.04
CA LEU A 127 -22.79 0.87 14.71
C LEU A 127 -21.58 1.81 14.51
N ALA A 128 -21.20 2.56 15.55
CA ALA A 128 -20.02 3.42 15.50
C ALA A 128 -18.74 2.59 15.38
N LYS A 129 -18.67 1.45 16.10
CA LYS A 129 -17.54 0.53 16.06
C LYS A 129 -17.41 -0.21 14.72
N GLU A 130 -18.52 -0.56 14.08
CA GLU A 130 -18.52 -1.11 12.72
C GLU A 130 -18.01 -0.08 11.68
N ALA A 131 -18.41 1.18 11.80
CA ALA A 131 -17.93 2.25 10.94
C ALA A 131 -16.41 2.50 11.15
N GLU A 132 -15.95 2.51 12.40
CA GLU A 132 -14.52 2.60 12.75
C GLU A 132 -13.71 1.43 12.15
N GLU A 133 -14.19 0.20 12.27
CA GLU A 133 -13.56 -0.98 11.69
C GLU A 133 -13.38 -0.85 10.17
N GLN A 134 -14.45 -0.41 9.47
CA GLN A 134 -14.37 -0.20 8.01
C GLN A 134 -13.35 0.88 7.63
N LEU A 135 -13.25 1.96 8.44
CA LEU A 135 -12.26 3.00 8.23
C LEU A 135 -10.84 2.45 8.43
N LEU A 136 -10.63 1.71 9.52
CA LEU A 136 -9.33 1.09 9.81
C LEU A 136 -8.88 0.13 8.70
N PHE A 137 -9.78 -0.70 8.16
CA PHE A 137 -9.43 -1.57 7.03
C PHE A 137 -9.09 -0.78 5.75
N ARG A 138 -9.73 0.36 5.51
CA ARG A 138 -9.37 1.24 4.38
C ARG A 138 -7.99 1.86 4.57
N ASP A 139 -7.68 2.31 5.78
CA ASP A 139 -6.37 2.86 6.11
C ASP A 139 -5.27 1.78 5.99
N MET A 140 -5.55 0.58 6.50
CA MET A 140 -4.63 -0.57 6.35
C MET A 140 -4.42 -0.93 4.86
N GLN A 141 -5.46 -0.86 4.03
CA GLN A 141 -5.32 -1.08 2.58
C GLN A 141 -4.42 -0.02 1.94
N SER A 142 -4.59 1.25 2.29
CA SER A 142 -3.73 2.34 1.83
C SER A 142 -2.26 2.12 2.24
N ASP A 143 -2.01 1.77 3.51
CA ASP A 143 -0.68 1.43 4.02
C ASP A 143 -0.07 0.24 3.27
N MET A 144 -0.89 -0.80 2.98
CA MET A 144 -0.47 -1.98 2.23
C MET A 144 -0.03 -1.63 0.80
N VAL A 145 -0.82 -0.81 0.10
CA VAL A 145 -0.46 -0.29 -1.23
C VAL A 145 0.88 0.44 -1.18
N GLN A 146 1.11 1.30 -0.17
CA GLN A 146 2.38 2.01 -0.02
C GLN A 146 3.55 1.04 0.24
N GLN A 147 3.33 -0.04 0.98
CA GLN A 147 4.38 -1.05 1.19
C GLN A 147 4.69 -1.82 -0.09
N ILE A 148 3.67 -2.19 -0.89
CA ILE A 148 3.88 -2.81 -2.21
C ILE A 148 4.64 -1.86 -3.13
N MET A 149 4.24 -0.58 -3.21
CA MET A 149 4.94 0.44 -4.01
C MET A 149 6.43 0.56 -3.64
N ARG A 150 6.77 0.52 -2.36
CA ARG A 150 8.19 0.52 -1.92
C ARG A 150 8.94 -0.72 -2.41
N ARG A 151 8.30 -1.90 -2.41
CA ARG A 151 8.93 -3.13 -2.92
C ARG A 151 9.10 -3.10 -4.44
N LEU A 152 8.13 -2.51 -5.17
CA LEU A 152 8.26 -2.31 -6.63
C LEU A 152 9.41 -1.36 -6.98
N ALA A 153 9.57 -0.26 -6.22
CA ALA A 153 10.66 0.68 -6.40
C ALA A 153 12.05 0.08 -6.07
N ALA A 154 12.10 -0.92 -5.19
CA ALA A 154 13.33 -1.64 -4.85
C ALA A 154 13.58 -2.88 -5.73
N ALA A 155 12.66 -3.20 -6.66
CA ALA A 155 12.79 -4.36 -7.54
C ALA A 155 13.98 -4.22 -8.49
N GLN A 156 14.59 -5.35 -8.83
CA GLN A 156 15.68 -5.41 -9.79
C GLN A 156 15.26 -6.23 -11.01
N LYS A 157 15.84 -5.88 -12.17
CA LYS A 157 15.60 -6.68 -13.37
C LYS A 157 16.15 -8.09 -13.15
N PRO A 158 15.39 -9.15 -13.46
CA PRO A 158 15.88 -10.52 -13.40
C PRO A 158 17.13 -10.70 -14.27
N ARG A 159 18.08 -11.49 -13.80
CA ARG A 159 19.32 -11.82 -14.55
C ARG A 159 19.08 -12.92 -15.54
#